data_0b8fdf2a77c1e730dcae185d9661b65f
#
_entry.id   0b8fdf2a77c1e730dcae185d9661b65f
#
_cell.length_a   1.000
_cell.length_b   1.000
_cell.length_c   1.000
_cell.angle_alpha   90.00
_cell.angle_beta   90.00
_cell.angle_gamma   90.00
#
_symmetry.space_group_name_H-M   'P 1'
#
loop_
_entity.id
_entity.type
_entity.pdbx_description
1 polymer ?
#
loop_
_entity_poly.entity_id
_entity_poly.type
_entity_poly.pdbx_seq_one_letter_code
_entity_poly.pdbx_strand_id
1 'polypeptide(L)'
;LPGLSQKNDSNFHDPVKEGAPGHGCGHNLLSIGGVQAAVALKKLMEEKDIKGTIRLFGTPAEEICVGKPFMAKAGLFEGLDAVVDWHPAHTNTSGYRDCPAYFNIKYHFKGKAAHGNAPWRGVSALDSAMLMAHAIEIMREHVDPGSREAHTTINYAFPDCGNAYPVVVPDRAAIWVVGRFETAEICSSVIAKVRKAAEGCALATGTTVEEEFITATHEMIPNRVISEKMNENFRYIGPPPADEEDQETIKAIQRELGYDDTGFSGVIEEVREAHIPVTDSSEYSWNAPLGIAQAA
;
A
#
# COMPACT_ATOMS: atom_id res chain seq x y z
N LEU A 1 0.84 10.78 -3.83
CA LEU A 1 1.61 10.83 -2.58
C LEU A 1 1.82 12.30 -2.16
N PRO A 2 1.75 12.64 -0.85
CA PRO A 2 1.95 14.00 -0.36
C PRO A 2 3.36 14.51 -0.65
N GLY A 3 3.50 15.82 -0.95
CA GLY A 3 4.80 16.47 -1.14
C GLY A 3 5.53 16.13 -2.44
N LEU A 4 4.91 15.38 -3.34
CA LEU A 4 5.52 14.92 -4.59
C LEU A 4 5.03 15.68 -5.83
N SER A 5 4.50 16.91 -5.67
CA SER A 5 4.16 17.76 -6.80
C SER A 5 5.42 18.05 -7.63
N GLN A 6 5.34 17.85 -8.95
CA GLN A 6 6.49 17.99 -9.86
C GLN A 6 6.05 18.53 -11.22
N LYS A 7 6.83 19.42 -11.80
CA LYS A 7 6.68 19.84 -13.18
C LYS A 7 7.21 18.77 -14.14
N ASN A 8 6.67 18.73 -15.35
CA ASN A 8 7.00 17.70 -16.33
C ASN A 8 8.34 17.94 -17.07
N ASP A 9 8.85 19.16 -16.99
CA ASP A 9 10.00 19.63 -17.76
C ASP A 9 11.28 19.83 -16.93
N SER A 10 11.28 19.29 -15.69
CA SER A 10 12.41 19.43 -14.77
C SER A 10 12.96 18.07 -14.34
N ASN A 11 14.28 17.94 -14.40
CA ASN A 11 15.05 16.77 -13.94
C ASN A 11 15.49 16.88 -12.46
N PHE A 12 15.04 17.90 -11.77
CA PHE A 12 15.28 18.16 -10.34
C PHE A 12 13.97 18.47 -9.63
N HIS A 13 13.98 18.49 -8.31
CA HIS A 13 12.78 18.80 -7.53
C HIS A 13 12.30 20.23 -7.83
N ASP A 14 11.25 20.33 -8.65
CA ASP A 14 10.60 21.58 -9.06
C ASP A 14 9.08 21.43 -8.97
N PRO A 15 8.49 21.64 -7.79
CA PRO A 15 7.06 21.40 -7.59
C PRO A 15 6.21 22.45 -8.33
N VAL A 16 5.10 22.00 -8.93
CA VAL A 16 4.05 22.90 -9.43
C VAL A 16 3.48 23.74 -8.27
N LYS A 17 3.36 23.13 -7.11
CA LYS A 17 2.94 23.76 -5.87
C LYS A 17 3.59 23.05 -4.69
N GLU A 18 4.31 23.81 -3.86
CA GLU A 18 5.01 23.31 -2.70
C GLU A 18 4.07 22.53 -1.76
N GLY A 19 4.52 21.37 -1.30
CA GLY A 19 3.78 20.48 -0.42
C GLY A 19 2.57 19.76 -1.04
N ALA A 20 2.21 20.07 -2.30
CA ALA A 20 1.08 19.41 -2.96
C ALA A 20 1.38 17.95 -3.32
N PRO A 21 0.36 17.10 -3.47
CA PRO A 21 0.55 15.71 -3.89
C PRO A 21 0.99 15.61 -5.36
N GLY A 22 1.66 14.52 -5.68
CA GLY A 22 2.07 14.16 -7.03
C GLY A 22 2.21 12.66 -7.22
N HIS A 23 2.51 12.26 -8.44
CA HIS A 23 2.76 10.88 -8.80
C HIS A 23 4.19 10.48 -8.41
N GLY A 24 4.31 9.57 -7.46
CA GLY A 24 5.59 9.00 -7.02
C GLY A 24 5.63 7.47 -7.11
N CYS A 25 4.53 6.86 -7.60
CA CYS A 25 4.39 5.41 -7.71
C CYS A 25 3.96 4.97 -9.14
N GLY A 26 3.89 5.88 -10.11
CA GLY A 26 3.57 5.56 -11.50
C GLY A 26 2.10 5.24 -11.79
N HIS A 27 1.17 5.58 -10.90
CA HIS A 27 -0.27 5.32 -11.13
C HIS A 27 -0.86 6.03 -12.36
N ASN A 28 -0.22 7.09 -12.83
CA ASN A 28 -0.53 7.74 -14.11
C ASN A 28 -0.23 6.83 -15.32
N LEU A 29 0.75 5.93 -15.20
CA LEU A 29 1.12 4.96 -16.25
C LEU A 29 0.30 3.68 -16.13
N LEU A 30 0.00 3.22 -14.91
CA LEU A 30 -0.69 1.97 -14.63
C LEU A 30 -2.01 1.84 -15.38
N SER A 31 -2.84 2.88 -15.32
CA SER A 31 -4.16 2.90 -15.96
C SER A 31 -4.07 2.80 -17.48
N ILE A 32 -3.16 3.57 -18.08
CA ILE A 32 -2.99 3.60 -19.54
C ILE A 32 -2.44 2.26 -20.03
N GLY A 33 -1.43 1.69 -19.35
CA GLY A 33 -0.86 0.39 -19.69
C GLY A 33 -1.92 -0.73 -19.65
N GLY A 34 -2.74 -0.75 -18.60
CA GLY A 34 -3.84 -1.73 -18.48
C GLY A 34 -4.88 -1.60 -19.60
N VAL A 35 -5.29 -0.37 -19.95
CA VAL A 35 -6.23 -0.13 -21.06
C VAL A 35 -5.63 -0.57 -22.40
N GLN A 36 -4.38 -0.20 -22.67
CA GLN A 36 -3.71 -0.57 -23.93
C GLN A 36 -3.52 -2.09 -24.05
N ALA A 37 -3.16 -2.77 -22.98
CA ALA A 37 -3.07 -4.23 -22.97
C ALA A 37 -4.41 -4.90 -23.27
N ALA A 38 -5.50 -4.43 -22.66
CA ALA A 38 -6.84 -4.95 -22.92
C ALA A 38 -7.30 -4.73 -24.37
N VAL A 39 -7.02 -3.54 -24.93
CA VAL A 39 -7.33 -3.22 -26.33
C VAL A 39 -6.51 -4.09 -27.30
N ALA A 40 -5.22 -4.25 -27.05
CA ALA A 40 -4.36 -5.09 -27.89
C ALA A 40 -4.79 -6.55 -27.85
N LEU A 41 -5.08 -7.08 -26.65
CA LEU A 41 -5.58 -8.44 -26.49
C LEU A 41 -6.90 -8.66 -27.17
N LYS A 42 -7.85 -7.72 -27.06
CA LYS A 42 -9.14 -7.78 -27.76
C LYS A 42 -8.96 -7.89 -29.28
N LYS A 43 -8.11 -7.04 -29.87
CA LYS A 43 -7.82 -7.09 -31.32
C LYS A 43 -7.21 -8.43 -31.71
N LEU A 44 -6.24 -8.93 -30.94
CA LEU A 44 -5.61 -10.22 -31.21
C LEU A 44 -6.62 -11.37 -31.14
N MET A 45 -7.54 -11.35 -30.17
CA MET A 45 -8.60 -12.35 -30.05
C MET A 45 -9.52 -12.35 -31.25
N GLU A 46 -9.92 -11.16 -31.74
CA GLU A 46 -10.74 -11.01 -32.94
C GLU A 46 -10.00 -11.52 -34.20
N GLU A 47 -8.74 -11.13 -34.41
CA GLU A 47 -7.94 -11.53 -35.57
C GLU A 47 -7.62 -13.02 -35.63
N LYS A 48 -7.44 -13.65 -34.49
CA LYS A 48 -7.04 -15.08 -34.34
C LYS A 48 -8.21 -15.98 -33.98
N ASP A 49 -9.44 -15.46 -33.91
CA ASP A 49 -10.65 -16.20 -33.47
C ASP A 49 -10.48 -16.88 -32.10
N ILE A 50 -9.74 -16.25 -31.17
CA ILE A 50 -9.54 -16.74 -29.80
C ILE A 50 -10.80 -16.41 -28.98
N LYS A 51 -11.41 -17.45 -28.41
CA LYS A 51 -12.60 -17.28 -27.55
C LYS A 51 -12.19 -17.00 -26.11
N GLY A 52 -12.95 -16.16 -25.44
CA GLY A 52 -12.73 -15.81 -24.04
C GLY A 52 -13.39 -14.48 -23.69
N THR A 53 -13.22 -14.08 -22.43
CA THR A 53 -13.73 -12.81 -21.91
C THR A 53 -12.59 -12.05 -21.25
N ILE A 54 -12.43 -10.78 -21.63
CA ILE A 54 -11.51 -9.86 -20.96
C ILE A 54 -12.33 -8.98 -20.03
N ARG A 55 -11.93 -8.90 -18.75
CA ARG A 55 -12.46 -7.94 -17.78
C ARG A 55 -11.35 -6.97 -17.41
N LEU A 56 -11.51 -5.69 -17.69
CA LEU A 56 -10.62 -4.62 -17.25
C LEU A 56 -11.19 -3.97 -16.00
N PHE A 57 -10.42 -3.93 -14.92
CA PHE A 57 -10.83 -3.33 -13.65
C PHE A 57 -10.09 -2.03 -13.40
N GLY A 58 -10.83 -0.95 -13.14
CA GLY A 58 -10.30 0.27 -12.54
C GLY A 58 -10.35 0.13 -11.02
N THR A 59 -9.20 0.14 -10.36
CA THR A 59 -9.08 -0.15 -8.92
C THR A 59 -8.51 1.06 -8.19
N PRO A 60 -9.35 1.96 -7.65
CA PRO A 60 -8.92 3.20 -7.00
C PRO A 60 -8.32 2.95 -5.62
N ALA A 61 -7.64 3.97 -5.07
CA ALA A 61 -7.17 4.02 -3.69
C ALA A 61 -6.18 2.91 -3.30
N GLU A 62 -5.29 2.53 -4.21
CA GLU A 62 -4.27 1.51 -3.97
C GLU A 62 -3.28 1.92 -2.86
N GLU A 63 -2.85 3.18 -2.83
CA GLU A 63 -1.87 3.72 -1.88
C GLU A 63 -2.29 3.63 -0.39
N ILE A 64 -3.55 3.35 -0.15
CA ILE A 64 -4.09 3.07 1.19
C ILE A 64 -4.74 1.69 1.28
N CYS A 65 -4.52 0.84 0.26
CA CYS A 65 -4.99 -0.56 0.17
C CYS A 65 -6.50 -0.70 0.37
N VAL A 66 -7.34 0.17 -0.22
CA VAL A 66 -8.79 0.19 0.02
C VAL A 66 -9.59 -0.40 -1.13
N GLY A 67 -9.23 -0.07 -2.38
CA GLY A 67 -10.10 -0.36 -3.52
C GLY A 67 -10.34 -1.84 -3.74
N LYS A 68 -9.30 -2.61 -3.88
CA LYS A 68 -9.38 -4.04 -4.22
C LYS A 68 -10.03 -4.90 -3.12
N PRO A 69 -9.77 -4.70 -1.80
CA PRO A 69 -10.49 -5.43 -0.75
C PRO A 69 -12.02 -5.24 -0.81
N PHE A 70 -12.50 -4.02 -1.06
CA PHE A 70 -13.91 -3.77 -1.21
C PHE A 70 -14.50 -4.39 -2.48
N MET A 71 -13.76 -4.35 -3.58
CA MET A 71 -14.13 -4.99 -4.85
C MET A 71 -14.18 -6.51 -4.72
N ALA A 72 -13.19 -7.12 -4.06
CA ALA A 72 -13.16 -8.55 -3.77
C ALA A 72 -14.36 -8.96 -2.90
N LYS A 73 -14.63 -8.22 -1.83
CA LYS A 73 -15.79 -8.43 -0.95
C LYS A 73 -17.12 -8.32 -1.70
N ALA A 74 -17.19 -7.48 -2.73
CA ALA A 74 -18.38 -7.34 -3.59
C ALA A 74 -18.46 -8.44 -4.66
N GLY A 75 -17.54 -9.41 -4.73
CA GLY A 75 -17.54 -10.52 -5.67
C GLY A 75 -17.08 -10.14 -7.09
N LEU A 76 -16.47 -8.95 -7.27
CA LEU A 76 -16.11 -8.49 -8.61
C LEU A 76 -15.02 -9.33 -9.28
N PHE A 77 -14.22 -10.04 -8.50
CA PHE A 77 -13.12 -10.88 -8.98
C PHE A 77 -13.50 -12.37 -9.09
N GLU A 78 -14.75 -12.72 -8.79
CA GLU A 78 -15.21 -14.10 -8.89
C GLU A 78 -15.28 -14.58 -10.34
N GLY A 79 -14.95 -15.85 -10.53
CA GLY A 79 -15.02 -16.53 -11.85
C GLY A 79 -13.99 -16.04 -12.86
N LEU A 80 -12.86 -15.50 -12.40
CA LEU A 80 -11.70 -15.22 -13.23
C LEU A 80 -10.81 -16.46 -13.33
N ASP A 81 -10.32 -16.78 -14.54
CA ASP A 81 -9.37 -17.87 -14.76
C ASP A 81 -7.94 -17.45 -14.40
N ALA A 82 -7.61 -16.17 -14.62
CA ALA A 82 -6.32 -15.56 -14.28
C ALA A 82 -6.45 -14.04 -14.18
N VAL A 83 -5.53 -13.43 -13.42
CA VAL A 83 -5.35 -11.99 -13.34
C VAL A 83 -3.94 -11.63 -13.76
N VAL A 84 -3.82 -10.61 -14.60
CA VAL A 84 -2.55 -9.99 -14.99
C VAL A 84 -2.56 -8.55 -14.54
N ASP A 85 -1.54 -8.17 -13.79
CA ASP A 85 -1.30 -6.82 -13.30
C ASP A 85 0.13 -6.38 -13.67
N TRP A 86 0.43 -5.09 -13.52
CA TRP A 86 1.78 -4.60 -13.74
C TRP A 86 2.10 -3.41 -12.85
N HIS A 87 3.38 -3.14 -12.66
CA HIS A 87 3.84 -1.97 -11.92
C HIS A 87 5.15 -1.43 -12.50
N PRO A 88 5.31 -0.11 -12.72
CA PRO A 88 6.61 0.46 -13.06
C PRO A 88 7.61 0.20 -11.93
N ALA A 89 8.83 -0.11 -12.29
CA ALA A 89 9.90 -0.46 -11.35
C ALA A 89 11.27 -0.09 -11.91
N HIS A 90 12.33 -0.47 -11.20
CA HIS A 90 13.71 -0.31 -11.67
C HIS A 90 14.25 -1.57 -12.37
N THR A 91 13.43 -2.60 -12.53
CA THR A 91 13.79 -3.87 -13.17
C THR A 91 12.69 -4.34 -14.10
N ASN A 92 13.10 -5.10 -15.13
CA ASN A 92 12.16 -5.75 -16.05
C ASN A 92 12.06 -7.23 -15.66
N THR A 93 10.94 -7.64 -15.12
CA THR A 93 10.70 -9.02 -14.70
C THR A 93 9.21 -9.29 -14.51
N SER A 94 8.84 -10.56 -14.54
CA SER A 94 7.57 -11.02 -13.97
C SER A 94 7.87 -11.81 -12.71
N GLY A 95 7.76 -11.15 -11.55
CA GLY A 95 8.22 -11.73 -10.30
C GLY A 95 7.31 -12.85 -9.76
N TYR A 96 7.92 -13.92 -9.24
CA TYR A 96 7.28 -14.83 -8.30
C TYR A 96 7.36 -14.21 -6.91
N ARG A 97 6.31 -13.47 -6.54
CA ARG A 97 6.36 -12.51 -5.43
C ARG A 97 5.26 -12.75 -4.43
N ASP A 98 5.57 -12.53 -3.18
CA ASP A 98 4.59 -12.40 -2.11
C ASP A 98 4.65 -11.01 -1.47
N CYS A 99 3.61 -10.66 -0.75
CA CYS A 99 3.57 -9.51 0.16
C CYS A 99 2.80 -9.89 1.43
N PRO A 100 3.08 -9.23 2.55
CA PRO A 100 2.40 -9.51 3.81
C PRO A 100 0.93 -9.05 3.78
N ALA A 101 0.13 -9.64 4.66
CA ALA A 101 -1.17 -9.11 5.04
C ALA A 101 -1.02 -7.77 5.75
N TYR A 102 -2.05 -6.92 5.65
CA TYR A 102 -2.00 -5.55 6.15
C TYR A 102 -3.31 -5.15 6.81
N PHE A 103 -3.23 -4.23 7.77
CA PHE A 103 -4.39 -3.50 8.27
C PHE A 103 -4.13 -2.01 8.45
N ASN A 104 -5.20 -1.24 8.41
CA ASN A 104 -5.20 0.22 8.53
C ASN A 104 -6.45 0.65 9.30
N ILE A 105 -6.25 1.16 10.52
CA ILE A 105 -7.33 1.48 11.46
C ILE A 105 -6.99 2.76 12.20
N LYS A 106 -8.00 3.64 12.40
CA LYS A 106 -7.89 4.77 13.32
C LYS A 106 -8.78 4.54 14.53
N TYR A 107 -8.34 5.03 15.67
CA TYR A 107 -9.08 5.05 16.92
C TYR A 107 -9.25 6.50 17.36
N HIS A 108 -10.50 6.94 17.47
CA HIS A 108 -10.88 8.28 17.85
C HIS A 108 -11.33 8.28 19.30
N PHE A 109 -10.57 8.95 20.17
CA PHE A 109 -10.90 9.10 21.57
C PHE A 109 -11.67 10.41 21.79
N LYS A 110 -12.72 10.34 22.62
CA LYS A 110 -13.53 11.47 23.03
C LYS A 110 -13.53 11.58 24.56
N GLY A 111 -13.18 12.73 25.04
CA GLY A 111 -13.12 13.08 26.45
C GLY A 111 -13.98 14.30 26.78
N LYS A 112 -13.50 15.14 27.70
CA LYS A 112 -14.18 16.35 28.14
C LYS A 112 -13.17 17.49 28.32
N ALA A 113 -13.38 18.60 27.63
CA ALA A 113 -12.56 19.79 27.79
C ALA A 113 -12.71 20.42 29.16
N ALA A 114 -11.62 20.96 29.68
CA ALA A 114 -11.59 21.78 30.88
C ALA A 114 -10.42 22.77 30.82
N HIS A 115 -10.47 23.80 31.64
CA HIS A 115 -9.35 24.71 31.76
C HIS A 115 -8.18 24.03 32.50
N GLY A 116 -6.96 24.24 32.01
CA GLY A 116 -5.75 23.64 32.58
C GLY A 116 -5.46 23.94 34.06
N ASN A 117 -6.06 25.00 34.63
CA ASN A 117 -6.00 25.27 36.07
C ASN A 117 -6.96 24.38 36.89
N ALA A 118 -7.88 23.68 36.25
CA ALA A 118 -8.83 22.76 36.88
C ALA A 118 -9.00 21.46 36.06
N PRO A 119 -7.88 20.75 35.77
CA PRO A 119 -7.89 19.60 34.87
C PRO A 119 -8.76 18.46 35.39
N TRP A 120 -8.97 18.33 36.69
CA TRP A 120 -9.87 17.35 37.32
C TRP A 120 -11.35 17.49 36.94
N ARG A 121 -11.72 18.56 36.24
CA ARG A 121 -13.08 18.79 35.68
C ARG A 121 -13.21 18.28 34.24
N GLY A 122 -12.10 17.92 33.62
CA GLY A 122 -11.99 17.40 32.27
C GLY A 122 -11.64 15.91 32.23
N VAL A 123 -11.60 15.37 31.02
CA VAL A 123 -11.11 14.03 30.70
C VAL A 123 -10.28 14.15 29.43
N SER A 124 -9.00 13.86 29.51
CA SER A 124 -8.07 14.04 28.38
C SER A 124 -8.16 12.86 27.39
N ALA A 125 -8.60 13.13 26.18
CA ALA A 125 -8.56 12.16 25.11
C ALA A 125 -7.13 11.88 24.61
N LEU A 126 -6.23 12.87 24.74
CA LEU A 126 -4.83 12.71 24.36
C LEU A 126 -4.13 11.68 25.27
N ASP A 127 -4.47 11.65 26.57
CA ASP A 127 -3.90 10.66 27.49
C ASP A 127 -4.27 9.23 27.07
N SER A 128 -5.51 9.03 26.56
CA SER A 128 -5.94 7.74 26.01
C SER A 128 -5.12 7.33 24.80
N ALA A 129 -4.92 8.26 23.86
CA ALA A 129 -4.16 7.99 22.65
C ALA A 129 -2.68 7.71 22.96
N MET A 130 -2.10 8.46 23.90
CA MET A 130 -0.73 8.21 24.38
C MET A 130 -0.59 6.88 25.11
N LEU A 131 -1.56 6.53 25.98
CA LEU A 131 -1.58 5.24 26.66
C LEU A 131 -1.71 4.09 25.67
N MET A 132 -2.53 4.26 24.61
CA MET A 132 -2.67 3.27 23.55
C MET A 132 -1.37 3.11 22.75
N ALA A 133 -0.66 4.19 22.45
CA ALA A 133 0.65 4.10 21.80
C ALA A 133 1.63 3.29 22.67
N HIS A 134 1.67 3.55 23.97
CA HIS A 134 2.48 2.79 24.91
C HIS A 134 2.07 1.30 25.00
N ALA A 135 0.77 1.01 24.99
CA ALA A 135 0.29 -0.36 24.97
C ALA A 135 0.70 -1.10 23.68
N ILE A 136 0.73 -0.41 22.53
CA ILE A 136 1.23 -0.97 21.27
C ILE A 136 2.72 -1.29 21.38
N GLU A 137 3.54 -0.42 21.96
CA GLU A 137 4.97 -0.70 22.15
C GLU A 137 5.21 -1.95 23.02
N ILE A 138 4.47 -2.10 24.13
CA ILE A 138 4.55 -3.29 24.98
C ILE A 138 4.06 -4.53 24.21
N MET A 139 3.04 -4.39 23.39
CA MET A 139 2.45 -5.50 22.60
C MET A 139 3.43 -6.08 21.58
N ARG A 140 4.38 -5.30 21.06
CA ARG A 140 5.31 -5.73 19.99
C ARG A 140 6.06 -7.01 20.34
N GLU A 141 6.45 -7.21 21.61
CA GLU A 141 7.13 -8.44 22.05
C GLU A 141 6.22 -9.68 22.04
N HIS A 142 4.90 -9.49 22.01
CA HIS A 142 3.90 -10.54 22.15
C HIS A 142 3.07 -10.77 20.90
N VAL A 143 3.56 -10.28 19.77
CA VAL A 143 2.97 -10.53 18.44
C VAL A 143 3.73 -11.67 17.79
N ASP A 144 3.00 -12.60 17.19
CA ASP A 144 3.58 -13.67 16.40
C ASP A 144 4.29 -13.06 15.18
N PRO A 145 5.61 -13.21 15.02
CA PRO A 145 6.33 -12.67 13.87
C PRO A 145 6.08 -13.48 12.59
N GLY A 146 5.47 -14.68 12.68
CA GLY A 146 5.41 -15.62 11.58
C GLY A 146 6.78 -16.25 11.32
N SER A 147 6.96 -16.80 10.13
CA SER A 147 8.22 -17.40 9.68
C SER A 147 9.20 -16.39 9.05
N ARG A 148 8.76 -15.14 8.84
CA ARG A 148 9.49 -14.10 8.10
C ARG A 148 9.54 -12.79 8.88
N GLU A 149 10.53 -12.65 9.75
CA GLU A 149 10.71 -11.47 10.61
C GLU A 149 10.68 -10.12 9.87
N ALA A 150 11.14 -10.09 8.63
CA ALA A 150 11.25 -8.87 7.84
C ALA A 150 9.89 -8.22 7.48
N HIS A 151 8.78 -8.93 7.62
CA HIS A 151 7.46 -8.45 7.22
C HIS A 151 6.56 -8.03 8.39
N THR A 152 6.99 -8.25 9.62
CA THR A 152 6.18 -7.94 10.80
C THR A 152 6.46 -6.52 11.29
N THR A 153 5.48 -5.63 11.13
CA THR A 153 5.59 -4.25 11.63
C THR A 153 4.25 -3.75 12.17
N ILE A 154 4.31 -2.94 13.22
CA ILE A 154 3.20 -2.10 13.67
C ILE A 154 3.72 -0.67 13.75
N ASN A 155 3.05 0.25 13.05
CA ASN A 155 3.38 1.66 13.06
C ASN A 155 2.16 2.47 13.48
N TYR A 156 2.36 3.63 14.08
CA TYR A 156 1.27 4.54 14.41
C TYR A 156 1.69 5.99 14.26
N ALA A 157 0.67 6.85 14.12
CA ALA A 157 0.79 8.30 14.12
C ALA A 157 -0.38 8.92 14.88
N PHE A 158 -0.24 10.17 15.27
CA PHE A 158 -1.30 10.95 15.90
C PHE A 158 -1.83 11.98 14.89
N PRO A 159 -2.90 11.67 14.15
CA PRO A 159 -3.48 12.59 13.17
C PRO A 159 -4.28 13.72 13.82
N ASP A 160 -4.72 13.55 15.06
CA ASP A 160 -5.36 14.59 15.90
C ASP A 160 -4.88 14.45 17.35
N CYS A 161 -4.40 15.54 17.89
CA CYS A 161 -3.97 15.65 19.29
C CYS A 161 -4.85 16.62 20.10
N GLY A 162 -6.00 17.02 19.56
CA GLY A 162 -6.86 18.01 20.15
C GLY A 162 -6.37 19.45 19.97
N ASN A 163 -6.59 20.28 20.96
CA ASN A 163 -6.15 21.67 20.93
C ASN A 163 -4.63 21.79 21.06
N ALA A 164 -4.02 22.60 20.20
CA ALA A 164 -2.59 22.89 20.28
C ALA A 164 -2.19 23.77 21.48
N TYR A 165 -3.18 24.38 22.16
CA TYR A 165 -2.93 25.27 23.29
C TYR A 165 -2.98 24.50 24.61
N PRO A 166 -1.85 24.40 25.36
CA PRO A 166 -1.71 23.43 26.46
C PRO A 166 -2.51 23.76 27.71
N VAL A 167 -3.16 24.92 27.79
CA VAL A 167 -4.02 25.29 28.93
C VAL A 167 -5.46 24.77 28.82
N VAL A 168 -5.75 23.96 27.81
CA VAL A 168 -7.04 23.29 27.62
C VAL A 168 -6.84 21.78 27.61
N VAL A 169 -7.56 21.08 28.48
CA VAL A 169 -7.60 19.60 28.47
C VAL A 169 -8.18 19.14 27.13
N PRO A 170 -7.46 18.33 26.32
CA PRO A 170 -7.94 17.90 25.01
C PRO A 170 -9.15 16.96 25.14
N ASP A 171 -10.26 17.30 24.50
CA ASP A 171 -11.49 16.51 24.50
C ASP A 171 -11.60 15.56 23.32
N ARG A 172 -10.67 15.61 22.39
CA ARG A 172 -10.53 14.69 21.27
C ARG A 172 -9.07 14.40 20.99
N ALA A 173 -8.79 13.18 20.54
CA ALA A 173 -7.51 12.79 19.98
C ALA A 173 -7.74 11.55 19.12
N ALA A 174 -6.82 11.30 18.19
CA ALA A 174 -6.85 10.09 17.38
C ALA A 174 -5.46 9.47 17.28
N ILE A 175 -5.42 8.15 17.25
CA ILE A 175 -4.23 7.38 16.89
C ILE A 175 -4.55 6.56 15.64
N TRP A 176 -3.67 6.65 14.65
CA TRP A 176 -3.76 5.92 13.39
C TRP A 176 -2.74 4.78 13.42
N VAL A 177 -3.21 3.55 13.32
CA VAL A 177 -2.40 2.34 13.44
C VAL A 177 -2.42 1.57 12.14
N VAL A 178 -1.26 1.17 11.66
CA VAL A 178 -1.10 0.26 10.52
C VAL A 178 -0.20 -0.90 10.93
N GLY A 179 -0.48 -2.09 10.40
CA GLY A 179 0.31 -3.27 10.69
C GLY A 179 0.51 -4.14 9.46
N ARG A 180 1.64 -4.84 9.40
CA ARG A 180 2.01 -5.79 8.37
C ARG A 180 2.42 -7.09 9.03
N PHE A 181 1.86 -8.20 8.56
CA PHE A 181 2.07 -9.53 9.13
C PHE A 181 2.10 -10.56 8.02
N GLU A 182 2.78 -11.68 8.26
CA GLU A 182 2.97 -12.72 7.26
C GLU A 182 1.64 -13.20 6.67
N THR A 183 0.62 -13.42 7.52
CA THR A 183 -0.69 -13.94 7.09
C THR A 183 -1.84 -13.10 7.61
N ALA A 184 -2.98 -13.18 6.94
CA ALA A 184 -4.23 -12.56 7.35
C ALA A 184 -4.73 -13.10 8.71
N GLU A 185 -4.42 -14.34 9.06
CA GLU A 185 -4.76 -14.93 10.36
C GLU A 185 -3.99 -14.23 11.49
N ILE A 186 -2.66 -14.08 11.36
CA ILE A 186 -1.83 -13.33 12.31
C ILE A 186 -2.32 -11.88 12.39
N CYS A 187 -2.54 -11.25 11.23
CA CYS A 187 -3.06 -9.89 11.12
C CYS A 187 -4.37 -9.72 11.92
N SER A 188 -5.33 -10.63 11.74
CA SER A 188 -6.62 -10.62 12.45
C SER A 188 -6.45 -10.77 13.96
N SER A 189 -5.52 -11.62 14.41
CA SER A 189 -5.23 -11.81 15.84
C SER A 189 -4.66 -10.52 16.46
N VAL A 190 -3.83 -9.80 15.73
CA VAL A 190 -3.25 -8.53 16.18
C VAL A 190 -4.30 -7.41 16.19
N ILE A 191 -5.16 -7.33 15.18
CA ILE A 191 -6.31 -6.40 15.17
C ILE A 191 -7.14 -6.58 16.44
N ALA A 192 -7.43 -7.82 16.83
CA ALA A 192 -8.19 -8.11 18.05
C ALA A 192 -7.47 -7.63 19.32
N LYS A 193 -6.14 -7.74 19.38
CA LYS A 193 -5.32 -7.21 20.49
C LYS A 193 -5.34 -5.68 20.53
N VAL A 194 -5.18 -5.03 19.37
CA VAL A 194 -5.18 -3.57 19.25
C VAL A 194 -6.54 -2.98 19.64
N ARG A 195 -7.66 -3.62 19.26
CA ARG A 195 -9.02 -3.26 19.70
C ARG A 195 -9.17 -3.29 21.20
N LYS A 196 -8.74 -4.38 21.83
CA LYS A 196 -8.77 -4.51 23.29
C LYS A 196 -7.90 -3.47 23.99
N ALA A 197 -6.76 -3.12 23.42
CA ALA A 197 -5.90 -2.04 23.93
C ALA A 197 -6.63 -0.69 23.87
N ALA A 198 -7.29 -0.37 22.76
CA ALA A 198 -8.07 0.86 22.61
C ALA A 198 -9.20 0.95 23.65
N GLU A 199 -9.98 -0.12 23.78
CA GLU A 199 -11.06 -0.21 24.80
C GLU A 199 -10.52 -0.09 26.23
N GLY A 200 -9.42 -0.80 26.54
CA GLY A 200 -8.78 -0.75 27.86
C GLY A 200 -8.22 0.64 28.18
N CYS A 201 -7.64 1.32 27.22
CA CYS A 201 -7.13 2.69 27.39
C CYS A 201 -8.27 3.69 27.60
N ALA A 202 -9.36 3.56 26.85
CA ALA A 202 -10.55 4.40 27.03
C ALA A 202 -11.14 4.20 28.44
N LEU A 203 -11.27 2.96 28.89
CA LEU A 203 -11.77 2.63 30.23
C LEU A 203 -10.86 3.21 31.33
N ALA A 204 -9.54 3.05 31.19
CA ALA A 204 -8.56 3.52 32.19
C ALA A 204 -8.56 5.05 32.34
N THR A 205 -8.84 5.77 31.29
CA THR A 205 -8.78 7.25 31.25
C THR A 205 -10.16 7.91 31.40
N GLY A 206 -11.23 7.13 31.35
CA GLY A 206 -12.60 7.63 31.41
C GLY A 206 -13.10 8.28 30.13
N THR A 207 -12.47 8.00 28.99
CA THR A 207 -12.91 8.45 27.65
C THR A 207 -13.83 7.42 27.00
N THR A 208 -14.35 7.77 25.81
CA THR A 208 -14.91 6.80 24.86
C THR A 208 -14.01 6.67 23.66
N VAL A 209 -14.07 5.50 22.99
CA VAL A 209 -13.32 5.24 21.76
C VAL A 209 -14.25 4.79 20.64
N GLU A 210 -13.98 5.28 19.44
CA GLU A 210 -14.65 4.89 18.19
C GLU A 210 -13.59 4.37 17.22
N GLU A 211 -13.83 3.19 16.63
CA GLU A 211 -12.96 2.62 15.61
C GLU A 211 -13.40 3.08 14.22
N GLU A 212 -12.46 3.64 13.44
CA GLU A 212 -12.58 3.84 12.00
C GLU A 212 -11.75 2.76 11.30
N PHE A 213 -12.39 1.64 10.94
CA PHE A 213 -11.74 0.58 10.18
C PHE A 213 -11.64 1.00 8.72
N ILE A 214 -10.42 1.28 8.23
CA ILE A 214 -10.17 1.77 6.88
C ILE A 214 -10.09 0.58 5.92
N THR A 215 -9.19 -0.39 6.19
CA THR A 215 -9.01 -1.57 5.36
C THR A 215 -8.22 -2.67 6.08
N ALA A 216 -8.33 -3.88 5.55
CA ALA A 216 -7.37 -4.96 5.73
C ALA A 216 -7.24 -5.75 4.44
N THR A 217 -6.03 -6.25 4.16
CA THR A 217 -5.73 -7.09 3.01
C THR A 217 -5.18 -8.44 3.45
N HIS A 218 -5.38 -9.45 2.62
CA HIS A 218 -4.69 -10.73 2.75
C HIS A 218 -3.23 -10.61 2.29
N GLU A 219 -2.41 -11.58 2.66
CA GLU A 219 -1.11 -11.82 2.03
C GLU A 219 -1.28 -12.21 0.56
N MET A 220 -0.26 -11.97 -0.25
CA MET A 220 -0.28 -12.38 -1.65
C MET A 220 0.12 -13.85 -1.80
N ILE A 221 -0.67 -14.60 -2.54
CA ILE A 221 -0.37 -15.99 -2.93
C ILE A 221 0.38 -15.96 -4.26
N PRO A 222 1.70 -16.24 -4.29
CA PRO A 222 2.48 -16.18 -5.52
C PRO A 222 2.14 -17.34 -6.46
N ASN A 223 2.16 -17.11 -7.78
CA ASN A 223 1.91 -18.12 -8.78
C ASN A 223 3.06 -18.23 -9.77
N ARG A 224 3.84 -19.32 -9.64
CA ARG A 224 5.06 -19.55 -10.45
C ARG A 224 4.73 -19.73 -11.93
N VAL A 225 3.67 -20.47 -12.27
CA VAL A 225 3.32 -20.80 -13.66
C VAL A 225 3.04 -19.54 -14.47
N ILE A 226 2.21 -18.62 -13.93
CA ILE A 226 1.92 -17.36 -14.61
C ILE A 226 3.17 -16.48 -14.69
N SER A 227 3.92 -16.37 -13.59
CA SER A 227 5.16 -15.58 -13.55
C SER A 227 6.17 -16.03 -14.61
N GLU A 228 6.42 -17.34 -14.73
CA GLU A 228 7.32 -17.89 -15.73
C GLU A 228 6.81 -17.63 -17.15
N LYS A 229 5.50 -17.83 -17.40
CA LYS A 229 4.91 -17.56 -18.71
C LYS A 229 4.96 -16.10 -19.11
N MET A 230 4.70 -15.19 -18.17
CA MET A 230 4.83 -13.76 -18.42
C MET A 230 6.29 -13.38 -18.69
N ASN A 231 7.24 -13.96 -17.98
CA ASN A 231 8.66 -13.69 -18.19
C ASN A 231 9.17 -14.21 -19.54
N GLU A 232 8.68 -15.38 -20.01
CA GLU A 232 8.92 -15.85 -21.38
C GLU A 232 8.44 -14.81 -22.41
N ASN A 233 7.23 -14.28 -22.22
CA ASN A 233 6.69 -13.25 -23.11
C ASN A 233 7.49 -11.95 -23.03
N PHE A 234 7.95 -11.55 -21.85
CA PHE A 234 8.83 -10.40 -21.67
C PHE A 234 10.12 -10.55 -22.49
N ARG A 235 10.76 -11.72 -22.44
CA ARG A 235 11.95 -12.01 -23.24
C ARG A 235 11.68 -11.99 -24.74
N TYR A 236 10.51 -12.44 -25.16
CA TYR A 236 10.11 -12.43 -26.57
C TYR A 236 9.91 -11.00 -27.10
N ILE A 237 9.31 -10.09 -26.29
CA ILE A 237 9.00 -8.71 -26.67
C ILE A 237 10.23 -7.82 -26.47
N GLY A 238 11.03 -8.05 -25.45
CA GLY A 238 12.11 -7.21 -24.99
C GLY A 238 11.69 -6.20 -23.91
N PRO A 239 12.67 -5.48 -23.33
CA PRO A 239 12.39 -4.42 -22.36
C PRO A 239 11.73 -3.22 -23.06
N PRO A 240 11.13 -2.28 -22.29
CA PRO A 240 10.68 -1.02 -22.84
C PRO A 240 11.81 -0.31 -23.58
N PRO A 241 11.53 0.26 -24.77
CA PRO A 241 12.56 0.99 -25.51
C PRO A 241 12.92 2.29 -24.77
N ALA A 242 14.20 2.59 -24.71
CA ALA A 242 14.74 3.86 -24.22
C ALA A 242 15.86 4.30 -25.16
N ASP A 243 15.76 5.47 -25.73
CA ASP A 243 16.78 6.04 -26.59
C ASP A 243 17.91 6.72 -25.77
N GLU A 244 18.88 7.36 -26.46
CA GLU A 244 20.00 8.03 -25.79
C GLU A 244 19.54 9.22 -24.94
N GLU A 245 18.51 9.96 -25.38
CA GLU A 245 17.95 11.10 -24.66
C GLU A 245 17.21 10.62 -23.37
N ASP A 246 16.44 9.55 -23.46
CA ASP A 246 15.80 8.90 -22.33
C ASP A 246 16.83 8.44 -21.30
N GLN A 247 17.92 7.78 -21.77
CA GLN A 247 18.99 7.30 -20.89
C GLN A 247 19.71 8.45 -20.17
N GLU A 248 20.03 9.53 -20.86
CA GLU A 248 20.68 10.68 -20.22
C GLU A 248 19.74 11.41 -19.25
N THR A 249 18.46 11.50 -19.57
CA THR A 249 17.44 12.09 -18.69
C THR A 249 17.34 11.33 -17.39
N ILE A 250 17.19 9.99 -17.44
CA ILE A 250 17.06 9.20 -16.21
C ILE A 250 18.35 9.20 -15.38
N LYS A 251 19.53 9.17 -16.01
CA LYS A 251 20.80 9.30 -15.31
C LYS A 251 20.94 10.65 -14.61
N ALA A 252 20.47 11.73 -15.24
CA ALA A 252 20.46 13.05 -14.62
C ALA A 252 19.57 13.07 -13.37
N ILE A 253 18.37 12.46 -13.42
CA ILE A 253 17.47 12.33 -12.29
C ILE A 253 18.09 11.46 -11.18
N GLN A 254 18.70 10.33 -11.54
CA GLN A 254 19.38 9.44 -10.58
C GLN A 254 20.50 10.17 -9.84
N ARG A 255 21.34 10.94 -10.54
CA ARG A 255 22.41 11.77 -9.93
C ARG A 255 21.85 12.82 -8.99
N GLU A 256 20.78 13.52 -9.37
CA GLU A 256 20.13 14.55 -8.55
C GLU A 256 19.58 13.94 -7.24
N LEU A 257 19.07 12.71 -7.30
CA LEU A 257 18.53 11.97 -6.15
C LEU A 257 19.63 11.25 -5.32
N GLY A 258 20.90 11.33 -5.74
CA GLY A 258 22.02 10.68 -5.06
C GLY A 258 22.10 9.16 -5.27
N TYR A 259 21.50 8.65 -6.34
CA TYR A 259 21.62 7.26 -6.78
C TYR A 259 22.75 7.09 -7.80
N ASP A 260 23.17 5.84 -7.99
CA ASP A 260 24.07 5.48 -9.08
C ASP A 260 23.37 5.70 -10.43
N ASP A 261 24.03 6.37 -11.37
CA ASP A 261 23.49 6.76 -12.67
C ASP A 261 23.55 5.63 -13.70
N THR A 262 22.83 4.57 -13.41
CA THR A 262 22.80 3.36 -14.23
C THR A 262 21.90 3.46 -15.47
N GLY A 263 20.99 4.44 -15.48
CA GLY A 263 19.97 4.57 -16.54
C GLY A 263 18.85 3.53 -16.42
N PHE A 264 18.07 3.38 -17.47
CA PHE A 264 17.09 2.31 -17.60
C PHE A 264 17.76 0.97 -17.85
N SER A 265 17.26 -0.08 -17.17
CA SER A 265 17.75 -1.43 -17.38
C SER A 265 17.21 -2.02 -18.69
N GLY A 266 18.11 -2.45 -19.57
CA GLY A 266 17.78 -3.24 -20.75
C GLY A 266 17.74 -4.75 -20.49
N VAL A 267 17.91 -5.18 -19.25
CA VAL A 267 17.98 -6.60 -18.88
C VAL A 267 16.63 -7.10 -18.39
N ILE A 268 16.18 -8.25 -18.90
CA ILE A 268 15.03 -8.96 -18.35
C ILE A 268 15.57 -9.99 -17.36
N GLU A 269 15.21 -9.79 -16.10
CA GLU A 269 15.66 -10.64 -15.00
C GLU A 269 14.95 -12.01 -15.00
N GLU A 270 15.61 -13.00 -14.41
CA GLU A 270 15.01 -14.30 -14.15
C GLU A 270 13.90 -14.21 -13.11
N VAL A 271 12.92 -15.09 -13.20
CA VAL A 271 11.90 -15.24 -12.16
C VAL A 271 12.56 -15.73 -10.88
N ARG A 272 12.50 -14.92 -9.83
CA ARG A 272 13.02 -15.24 -8.50
C ARG A 272 11.92 -15.05 -7.46
N GLU A 273 12.04 -15.77 -6.36
CA GLU A 273 11.28 -15.44 -5.16
C GLU A 273 11.65 -14.05 -4.69
N ALA A 274 10.66 -13.23 -4.44
CA ALA A 274 10.85 -11.88 -3.95
C ALA A 274 9.72 -11.50 -3.00
N HIS A 275 10.08 -10.78 -1.94
CA HIS A 275 9.14 -10.17 -1.03
C HIS A 275 8.97 -8.71 -1.43
N ILE A 276 7.75 -8.31 -1.71
CA ILE A 276 7.44 -6.93 -2.07
C ILE A 276 6.73 -6.21 -0.92
N PRO A 277 6.77 -4.87 -0.88
CA PRO A 277 5.93 -4.10 0.02
C PRO A 277 4.46 -4.46 -0.14
N VAL A 278 3.66 -4.13 0.87
CA VAL A 278 2.21 -4.31 0.83
C VAL A 278 1.61 -3.63 -0.40
N THR A 279 0.76 -4.38 -1.09
CA THR A 279 -0.15 -3.87 -2.11
C THR A 279 -1.49 -4.58 -2.00
N ASP A 280 -2.57 -3.89 -2.29
CA ASP A 280 -3.90 -4.51 -2.31
C ASP A 280 -4.13 -5.40 -3.54
N SER A 281 -3.17 -5.50 -4.47
CA SER A 281 -3.17 -6.51 -5.54
C SER A 281 -3.10 -7.94 -5.01
N SER A 282 -2.72 -8.11 -3.74
CA SER A 282 -2.82 -9.39 -3.03
C SER A 282 -4.23 -9.99 -3.10
N GLU A 283 -5.27 -9.18 -3.05
CA GLU A 283 -6.67 -9.63 -3.10
C GLU A 283 -7.02 -10.38 -4.40
N TYR A 284 -6.35 -10.07 -5.50
CA TYR A 284 -6.53 -10.84 -6.74
C TYR A 284 -6.12 -12.31 -6.57
N SER A 285 -5.01 -12.55 -5.86
CA SER A 285 -4.41 -13.87 -5.72
C SER A 285 -5.28 -14.87 -4.93
N TRP A 286 -6.22 -14.36 -4.15
CA TRP A 286 -7.22 -15.14 -3.41
C TRP A 286 -8.44 -15.49 -4.25
N ASN A 287 -8.60 -14.87 -5.41
CA ASN A 287 -9.72 -15.09 -6.31
C ASN A 287 -9.31 -15.84 -7.59
N ALA A 288 -8.09 -15.62 -8.08
CA ALA A 288 -7.56 -16.27 -9.28
C ALA A 288 -6.02 -16.27 -9.29
N PRO A 289 -5.37 -17.15 -10.06
CA PRO A 289 -3.94 -17.09 -10.31
C PRO A 289 -3.50 -15.69 -10.77
N LEU A 290 -2.54 -15.09 -10.06
CA LEU A 290 -2.05 -13.73 -10.30
C LEU A 290 -0.64 -13.73 -10.88
N GLY A 291 -0.43 -12.93 -11.94
CA GLY A 291 0.89 -12.57 -12.45
C GLY A 291 1.07 -11.05 -12.44
N ILE A 292 2.23 -10.59 -11.96
CA ILE A 292 2.56 -9.15 -11.92
C ILE A 292 3.83 -8.91 -12.70
N ALA A 293 3.75 -8.13 -13.79
CA ALA A 293 4.90 -7.65 -14.51
C ALA A 293 5.49 -6.40 -13.84
N GLN A 294 6.82 -6.27 -13.88
CA GLN A 294 7.51 -5.04 -13.57
C GLN A 294 8.29 -4.57 -14.78
N ALA A 295 8.24 -3.28 -15.06
CA ALA A 295 8.95 -2.66 -16.16
C ALA A 295 9.71 -1.41 -15.69
N ALA A 296 10.98 -1.31 -16.09
CA ALA A 296 11.82 -0.15 -15.85
C ALA A 296 11.55 0.96 -16.85
#